data_c9a2a2f17492b117564bade7588fa2f3
#
_entry.id   c9a2a2f17492b117564bade7588fa2f3
#
_cell.length_a   1.000
_cell.length_b   1.000
_cell.length_c   1.000
_cell.angle_alpha   90.00
_cell.angle_beta   90.00
_cell.angle_gamma   90.00
#
_symmetry.space_group_name_H-M   'P 1'
#
loop_
_entity.id
_entity.type
_entity.pdbx_description
1 polymer ?
#
loop_
_entity_poly.entity_id
_entity_poly.type
_entity_poly.pdbx_seq_one_letter_code
_entity_poly.pdbx_strand_id
1 'polypeptide(L)'
;MHHELTSLLKKLLCSHKDVSRLPALLRTSCLFGQGEKADTLYFIEEGLIKLTRTNDLGGRVILAVYGPNELVGEESLSAGKHFYFAEAEVLSPATVYKIPGATLESVKSAHPELGVALVRGLVDSNLGFAQKLEWLSLHDVESRVLYYLEQLAKLVEPAEDQGYPLPLTQLELADLVGATRETTSTTLNSLEKRGFVKLSRRLLTVYLRQGKAAAAGGENWP
;
A
#
# COMPACT_ATOMS: atom_id res chain seq x y z
N MET A 1 -2.82 -12.96 -14.19
CA MET A 1 -3.33 -11.78 -14.93
C MET A 1 -2.62 -10.49 -14.52
N HIS A 2 -2.40 -10.17 -13.23
CA HIS A 2 -1.55 -9.05 -12.79
C HIS A 2 -0.12 -9.12 -13.32
N HIS A 3 0.48 -10.30 -13.37
CA HIS A 3 1.91 -10.48 -13.74
C HIS A 3 2.23 -10.05 -15.19
N GLU A 4 1.34 -10.31 -16.16
CA GLU A 4 1.55 -9.92 -17.57
C GLU A 4 1.48 -8.41 -17.75
N LEU A 5 0.52 -7.78 -17.07
CA LEU A 5 0.33 -6.34 -17.09
C LEU A 5 1.53 -5.60 -16.51
N THR A 6 1.98 -6.03 -15.35
CA THR A 6 3.16 -5.53 -14.66
C THR A 6 4.41 -5.68 -15.51
N SER A 7 4.58 -6.83 -16.16
CA SER A 7 5.70 -7.08 -17.09
C SER A 7 5.67 -6.12 -18.27
N LEU A 8 4.48 -5.84 -18.83
CA LEU A 8 4.31 -4.88 -19.92
C LEU A 8 4.63 -3.45 -19.48
N LEU A 9 4.11 -3.01 -18.34
CA LEU A 9 4.41 -1.71 -17.74
C LEU A 9 5.90 -1.54 -17.51
N LYS A 10 6.54 -2.51 -16.89
CA LYS A 10 7.98 -2.50 -16.63
C LYS A 10 8.78 -2.42 -17.93
N LYS A 11 8.43 -3.22 -18.93
CA LYS A 11 9.11 -3.24 -20.22
C LYS A 11 8.95 -1.93 -21.01
N LEU A 12 7.76 -1.38 -21.08
CA LEU A 12 7.46 -0.22 -21.92
C LEU A 12 7.81 1.11 -21.22
N LEU A 13 7.53 1.24 -19.93
CA LEU A 13 7.74 2.49 -19.22
C LEU A 13 9.13 2.56 -18.58
N CYS A 14 9.56 1.54 -17.86
CA CYS A 14 10.81 1.61 -17.10
C CYS A 14 12.05 1.61 -17.97
N SER A 15 11.95 1.23 -19.25
CA SER A 15 13.05 1.31 -20.23
C SER A 15 13.11 2.64 -20.98
N HIS A 16 12.13 3.54 -20.79
CA HIS A 16 12.10 4.82 -21.50
C HIS A 16 13.15 5.79 -20.93
N LYS A 17 13.84 6.53 -21.83
CA LYS A 17 14.95 7.43 -21.47
C LYS A 17 14.60 8.53 -20.47
N ASP A 18 13.33 8.97 -20.45
CA ASP A 18 12.83 10.02 -19.58
C ASP A 18 12.29 9.48 -18.24
N VAL A 19 12.30 8.17 -18.03
CA VAL A 19 11.92 7.53 -16.79
C VAL A 19 13.14 7.36 -15.91
N SER A 20 13.02 7.78 -14.67
CA SER A 20 14.11 7.72 -13.68
C SER A 20 13.84 6.61 -12.67
N ARG A 21 14.81 5.71 -12.49
CA ARG A 21 14.80 4.75 -11.38
C ARG A 21 15.39 5.39 -10.14
N LEU A 22 14.63 5.44 -9.07
CA LEU A 22 15.03 5.96 -7.76
C LEU A 22 15.29 4.77 -6.81
N PRO A 23 16.55 4.35 -6.67
CA PRO A 23 16.88 3.19 -5.84
C PRO A 23 17.02 3.56 -4.38
N ALA A 24 16.78 2.59 -3.49
CA ALA A 24 17.09 2.64 -2.07
C ALA A 24 16.50 3.86 -1.32
N LEU A 25 15.27 4.23 -1.66
CA LEU A 25 14.54 5.24 -0.91
C LEU A 25 14.34 4.75 0.53
N LEU A 26 14.68 5.59 1.49
CA LEU A 26 14.57 5.24 2.91
C LEU A 26 13.14 5.45 3.41
N ARG A 27 12.79 4.76 4.51
CA ARG A 27 11.56 5.02 5.24
C ARG A 27 11.42 6.52 5.52
N THR A 28 10.20 7.03 5.38
CA THR A 28 9.83 8.46 5.49
C THR A 28 10.26 9.36 4.32
N SER A 29 10.91 8.82 3.28
CA SER A 29 11.09 9.58 2.04
C SER A 29 9.73 9.86 1.42
N CYS A 30 9.48 11.12 1.03
CA CYS A 30 8.26 11.53 0.35
C CYS A 30 8.45 11.42 -1.18
N LEU A 31 7.50 10.78 -1.88
CA LEU A 31 7.47 10.76 -3.35
C LEU A 31 6.77 12.00 -3.89
N PHE A 32 5.68 12.40 -3.26
CA PHE A 32 4.94 13.62 -3.52
C PHE A 32 4.12 14.01 -2.30
N GLY A 33 3.90 15.31 -2.12
CA GLY A 33 3.11 15.89 -1.04
C GLY A 33 1.65 16.11 -1.43
N GLN A 34 0.78 16.10 -0.43
CA GLN A 34 -0.62 16.49 -0.58
C GLN A 34 -0.73 17.92 -1.10
N GLY A 35 -1.48 18.14 -2.20
CA GLY A 35 -1.65 19.44 -2.83
C GLY A 35 -0.52 19.87 -3.77
N GLU A 36 0.52 19.04 -3.96
CA GLU A 36 1.50 19.27 -5.01
C GLU A 36 0.91 18.98 -6.39
N LYS A 37 1.51 19.57 -7.43
CA LYS A 37 1.08 19.36 -8.81
C LYS A 37 1.30 17.89 -9.21
N ALA A 38 0.22 17.25 -9.65
CA ALA A 38 0.23 15.86 -10.09
C ALA A 38 0.66 15.76 -11.57
N ASP A 39 1.95 15.63 -11.82
CA ASP A 39 2.53 15.47 -13.16
C ASP A 39 3.40 14.22 -13.32
N THR A 40 3.42 13.37 -12.33
CA THR A 40 4.28 12.19 -12.28
C THR A 40 3.51 10.98 -11.74
N LEU A 41 3.61 9.85 -12.45
CA LEU A 41 3.18 8.54 -11.98
C LEU A 41 4.39 7.78 -11.44
N TYR A 42 4.21 7.02 -10.39
CA TYR A 42 5.28 6.19 -9.82
C TYR A 42 4.91 4.71 -9.91
N PHE A 43 5.85 3.89 -10.37
CA PHE A 43 5.75 2.43 -10.35
C PHE A 43 6.67 1.88 -9.26
N ILE A 44 6.13 1.07 -8.38
CA ILE A 44 6.86 0.48 -7.26
C ILE A 44 7.52 -0.81 -7.74
N GLU A 45 8.86 -0.86 -7.73
CA GLU A 45 9.61 -2.08 -8.02
C GLU A 45 9.78 -2.93 -6.76
N GLU A 46 10.12 -2.29 -5.63
CA GLU A 46 10.34 -2.91 -4.33
C GLU A 46 9.90 -1.99 -3.21
N GLY A 47 9.55 -2.57 -2.07
CA GLY A 47 9.17 -1.84 -0.86
C GLY A 47 7.70 -1.50 -0.78
N LEU A 48 7.34 -0.75 0.26
CA LEU A 48 5.97 -0.35 0.55
C LEU A 48 5.85 1.16 0.59
N ILE A 49 4.78 1.68 -0.01
CA ILE A 49 4.43 3.11 -0.03
C ILE A 49 3.06 3.27 0.62
N LYS A 50 2.93 4.17 1.59
CA LYS A 50 1.63 4.54 2.16
C LYS A 50 1.12 5.83 1.53
N LEU A 51 -0.17 5.89 1.28
CA LEU A 51 -0.88 7.09 0.83
C LEU A 51 -1.67 7.68 2.01
N THR A 52 -1.27 8.86 2.47
CA THR A 52 -1.82 9.49 3.68
C THR A 52 -2.52 10.80 3.36
N ARG A 53 -3.74 10.96 3.85
CA ARG A 53 -4.47 12.23 3.81
C ARG A 53 -4.48 12.87 5.20
N THR A 54 -4.12 14.14 5.28
CA THR A 54 -4.20 14.95 6.49
C THR A 54 -5.21 16.08 6.28
N ASN A 55 -6.12 16.31 7.23
CA ASN A 55 -7.04 17.42 7.22
C ASN A 55 -6.45 18.65 7.94
N ASP A 56 -7.12 19.80 7.83
CA ASP A 56 -6.67 21.08 8.40
C ASP A 56 -6.60 21.07 9.95
N LEU A 57 -7.28 20.12 10.60
CA LEU A 57 -7.26 19.91 12.06
C LEU A 57 -6.17 18.95 12.53
N GLY A 58 -5.32 18.47 11.60
CA GLY A 58 -4.26 17.49 11.91
C GLY A 58 -4.73 16.03 12.01
N GLY A 59 -6.00 15.76 11.74
CA GLY A 59 -6.52 14.39 11.64
C GLY A 59 -5.92 13.67 10.42
N ARG A 60 -5.45 12.44 10.61
CA ARG A 60 -4.78 11.65 9.58
C ARG A 60 -5.53 10.37 9.28
N VAL A 61 -5.46 9.94 8.03
CA VAL A 61 -5.91 8.63 7.57
C VAL A 61 -4.95 8.09 6.52
N ILE A 62 -4.55 6.84 6.66
CA ILE A 62 -3.85 6.13 5.59
C ILE A 62 -4.92 5.56 4.66
N LEU A 63 -4.98 6.08 3.44
CA LEU A 63 -5.97 5.70 2.43
C LEU A 63 -5.68 4.32 1.85
N ALA A 64 -4.39 4.04 1.57
CA ALA A 64 -3.93 2.77 1.03
C ALA A 64 -2.46 2.54 1.40
N VAL A 65 -2.02 1.28 1.30
CA VAL A 65 -0.61 0.88 1.27
C VAL A 65 -0.41 0.11 -0.02
N TYR A 66 0.54 0.58 -0.82
CA TYR A 66 0.92 0.00 -2.10
C TYR A 66 2.21 -0.81 -1.94
N GLY A 67 2.27 -1.93 -2.62
CA GLY A 67 3.42 -2.83 -2.67
C GLY A 67 4.09 -2.93 -4.03
N PRO A 68 4.99 -3.90 -4.22
CA PRO A 68 5.66 -4.13 -5.48
C PRO A 68 4.67 -4.38 -6.62
N ASN A 69 5.00 -3.82 -7.80
CA ASN A 69 4.22 -3.91 -9.03
C ASN A 69 2.93 -3.07 -9.07
N GLU A 70 2.76 -2.16 -8.14
CA GLU A 70 1.64 -1.23 -8.12
C GLU A 70 2.05 0.16 -8.56
N LEU A 71 1.05 0.96 -8.95
CA LEU A 71 1.19 2.35 -9.37
C LEU A 71 0.66 3.27 -8.28
N VAL A 72 1.26 4.45 -8.12
CA VAL A 72 0.78 5.50 -7.22
C VAL A 72 0.97 6.87 -7.87
N GLY A 73 0.02 7.78 -7.63
CA GLY A 73 -0.01 9.11 -8.24
C GLY A 73 -0.86 9.15 -9.51
N GLU A 74 -1.95 8.41 -9.53
CA GLU A 74 -2.88 8.25 -10.66
C GLU A 74 -3.55 9.57 -11.06
N GLU A 75 -3.57 10.58 -10.21
CA GLU A 75 -4.03 11.92 -10.53
C GLU A 75 -3.25 12.54 -11.70
N SER A 76 -2.00 12.11 -11.90
CA SER A 76 -1.17 12.50 -13.05
C SER A 76 -1.70 12.03 -14.40
N LEU A 77 -2.65 11.07 -14.42
CA LEU A 77 -3.31 10.56 -15.62
C LEU A 77 -4.46 11.44 -16.08
N SER A 78 -4.94 12.34 -15.24
CA SER A 78 -6.07 13.21 -15.56
C SER A 78 -5.68 14.30 -16.54
N ALA A 79 -6.63 14.67 -17.42
CA ALA A 79 -6.45 15.82 -18.30
C ALA A 79 -6.55 17.14 -17.53
N GLY A 80 -5.60 18.05 -17.74
CA GLY A 80 -5.60 19.38 -17.12
C GLY A 80 -4.62 19.55 -15.97
N LYS A 81 -4.88 20.54 -15.11
CA LYS A 81 -4.07 20.79 -13.91
C LYS A 81 -4.68 20.07 -12.73
N HIS A 82 -4.03 19.03 -12.26
CA HIS A 82 -4.44 18.28 -11.10
C HIS A 82 -3.38 18.36 -10.00
N PHE A 83 -3.81 18.08 -8.78
CA PHE A 83 -2.96 18.07 -7.60
C PHE A 83 -3.13 16.72 -6.92
N TYR A 84 -2.06 16.22 -6.31
CA TYR A 84 -2.15 14.99 -5.53
C TYR A 84 -3.11 15.18 -4.35
N PHE A 85 -4.08 14.29 -4.26
CA PHE A 85 -5.10 14.32 -3.20
C PHE A 85 -4.51 14.02 -1.83
N ALA A 86 -3.47 13.21 -1.77
CA ALA A 86 -2.82 12.73 -0.56
C ALA A 86 -1.29 12.80 -0.71
N GLU A 87 -0.57 12.56 0.38
CA GLU A 87 0.89 12.39 0.41
C GLU A 87 1.26 10.93 0.22
N ALA A 88 2.28 10.65 -0.61
CA ALA A 88 2.87 9.32 -0.75
C ALA A 88 4.23 9.27 -0.05
N GLU A 89 4.32 8.45 1.00
CA GLU A 89 5.52 8.30 1.83
C GLU A 89 6.00 6.85 1.84
N VAL A 90 7.31 6.67 1.79
CA VAL A 90 7.97 5.35 1.87
C VAL A 90 7.78 4.75 3.26
N LEU A 91 7.17 3.58 3.34
CA LEU A 91 6.91 2.83 4.56
C LEU A 91 8.02 1.82 4.89
N SER A 92 8.59 1.17 3.87
CA SER A 92 9.81 0.34 3.97
C SER A 92 10.80 0.75 2.89
N PRO A 93 12.12 0.44 3.02
CA PRO A 93 13.07 0.72 1.96
C PRO A 93 12.53 0.33 0.59
N ALA A 94 12.55 1.25 -0.37
CA ALA A 94 11.85 1.10 -1.62
C ALA A 94 12.70 1.48 -2.83
N THR A 95 12.42 0.84 -3.96
CA THR A 95 12.87 1.23 -5.29
C THR A 95 11.65 1.56 -6.13
N VAL A 96 11.61 2.74 -6.73
CA VAL A 96 10.49 3.18 -7.56
C VAL A 96 10.97 3.76 -8.88
N TYR A 97 10.14 3.67 -9.92
CA TYR A 97 10.33 4.38 -11.18
C TYR A 97 9.46 5.63 -11.19
N LYS A 98 10.08 6.76 -11.48
CA LYS A 98 9.43 8.06 -11.66
C LYS A 98 9.12 8.26 -13.15
N ILE A 99 7.83 8.32 -13.50
CA ILE A 99 7.33 8.34 -14.87
C ILE A 99 6.64 9.69 -15.11
N PRO A 100 7.26 10.62 -15.86
CA PRO A 100 6.60 11.90 -16.18
C PRO A 100 5.32 11.67 -16.99
N GLY A 101 4.25 12.43 -16.72
CA GLY A 101 2.97 12.32 -17.40
C GLY A 101 3.08 12.48 -18.94
N ALA A 102 3.96 13.39 -19.41
CA ALA A 102 4.21 13.56 -20.84
C ALA A 102 4.82 12.32 -21.50
N THR A 103 5.70 11.61 -20.79
CA THR A 103 6.26 10.33 -21.24
C THR A 103 5.19 9.26 -21.32
N LEU A 104 4.33 9.19 -20.32
CA LEU A 104 3.22 8.24 -20.28
C LEU A 104 2.27 8.43 -21.48
N GLU A 105 1.91 9.67 -21.81
CA GLU A 105 1.08 9.99 -22.97
C GLU A 105 1.75 9.57 -24.30
N SER A 106 3.05 9.81 -24.44
CA SER A 106 3.83 9.41 -25.62
C SER A 106 3.83 7.87 -25.78
N VAL A 107 4.16 7.16 -24.69
CA VAL A 107 4.22 5.67 -24.71
C VAL A 107 2.84 5.08 -24.94
N LYS A 108 1.79 5.61 -24.31
CA LYS A 108 0.41 5.16 -24.49
C LYS A 108 -0.08 5.32 -25.93
N SER A 109 0.34 6.38 -26.63
CA SER A 109 0.02 6.60 -28.03
C SER A 109 0.68 5.58 -28.97
N ALA A 110 1.89 5.14 -28.64
CA ALA A 110 2.63 4.11 -29.39
C ALA A 110 2.19 2.67 -29.00
N HIS A 111 1.66 2.48 -27.81
CA HIS A 111 1.31 1.20 -27.21
C HIS A 111 -0.08 1.25 -26.57
N PRO A 112 -1.19 1.12 -27.36
CA PRO A 112 -2.55 1.20 -26.85
C PRO A 112 -2.88 0.17 -25.76
N GLU A 113 -2.21 -0.98 -25.76
CA GLU A 113 -2.32 -2.01 -24.73
C GLU A 113 -1.95 -1.50 -23.33
N LEU A 114 -1.07 -0.49 -23.23
CA LEU A 114 -0.75 0.17 -21.97
C LEU A 114 -1.97 0.90 -21.38
N GLY A 115 -2.80 1.49 -22.24
CA GLY A 115 -4.05 2.14 -21.81
C GLY A 115 -5.01 1.17 -21.14
N VAL A 116 -5.18 -0.03 -21.72
CA VAL A 116 -5.99 -1.09 -21.10
C VAL A 116 -5.42 -1.51 -19.74
N ALA A 117 -4.11 -1.57 -19.66
CA ALA A 117 -3.37 -1.88 -18.45
C ALA A 117 -3.65 -0.88 -17.32
N LEU A 118 -3.52 0.39 -17.61
CA LEU A 118 -3.78 1.47 -16.67
C LEU A 118 -5.25 1.48 -16.21
N VAL A 119 -6.20 1.29 -17.12
CA VAL A 119 -7.63 1.19 -16.77
C VAL A 119 -7.88 0.05 -15.79
N ARG A 120 -7.29 -1.12 -15.98
CA ARG A 120 -7.41 -2.23 -15.04
C ARG A 120 -6.85 -1.88 -13.66
N GLY A 121 -5.66 -1.28 -13.61
CA GLY A 121 -5.08 -0.81 -12.35
C GLY A 121 -5.98 0.19 -11.62
N LEU A 122 -6.58 1.15 -12.34
CA LEU A 122 -7.55 2.10 -11.78
C LEU A 122 -8.81 1.42 -11.25
N VAL A 123 -9.32 0.38 -11.94
CA VAL A 123 -10.46 -0.41 -11.46
C VAL A 123 -10.11 -1.14 -10.17
N ASP A 124 -8.93 -1.77 -10.10
CA ASP A 124 -8.48 -2.48 -8.90
C ASP A 124 -8.29 -1.51 -7.71
N SER A 125 -7.70 -0.33 -7.96
CA SER A 125 -7.58 0.75 -6.96
C SER A 125 -8.95 1.22 -6.46
N ASN A 126 -9.91 1.44 -7.36
CA ASN A 126 -11.26 1.86 -7.02
C ASN A 126 -12.00 0.79 -6.17
N LEU A 127 -11.87 -0.49 -6.53
CA LEU A 127 -12.42 -1.60 -5.75
C LEU A 127 -11.78 -1.67 -4.36
N GLY A 128 -10.48 -1.41 -4.24
CA GLY A 128 -9.78 -1.32 -2.95
C GLY A 128 -10.35 -0.22 -2.05
N PHE A 129 -10.63 0.96 -2.62
CA PHE A 129 -11.29 2.04 -1.86
C PHE A 129 -12.73 1.71 -1.48
N ALA A 130 -13.49 1.06 -2.35
CA ALA A 130 -14.85 0.60 -2.06
C ALA A 130 -14.84 -0.42 -0.90
N GLN A 131 -13.92 -1.40 -0.93
CA GLN A 131 -13.73 -2.35 0.17
C GLN A 131 -13.33 -1.65 1.48
N LYS A 132 -12.43 -0.65 1.41
CA LYS A 132 -12.07 0.14 2.59
C LYS A 132 -13.29 0.82 3.21
N LEU A 133 -14.14 1.43 2.39
CA LEU A 133 -15.37 2.06 2.86
C LEU A 133 -16.31 1.04 3.51
N GLU A 134 -16.48 -0.13 2.92
CA GLU A 134 -17.25 -1.25 3.47
C GLU A 134 -16.72 -1.65 4.87
N TRP A 135 -15.41 -1.92 4.97
CA TRP A 135 -14.78 -2.31 6.24
C TRP A 135 -14.94 -1.24 7.32
N LEU A 136 -14.79 0.04 6.97
CA LEU A 136 -14.97 1.15 7.91
C LEU A 136 -16.42 1.29 8.39
N SER A 137 -17.41 0.92 7.55
CA SER A 137 -18.83 1.11 7.83
C SER A 137 -19.48 -0.06 8.52
N LEU A 138 -19.05 -1.30 8.24
CA LEU A 138 -19.78 -2.52 8.62
C LEU A 138 -19.03 -3.40 9.63
N HIS A 139 -17.76 -3.15 9.89
CA HIS A 139 -16.92 -4.02 10.72
C HIS A 139 -16.37 -3.30 11.96
N ASP A 140 -16.20 -4.03 13.06
CA ASP A 140 -15.57 -3.52 14.27
C ASP A 140 -14.05 -3.34 14.10
N VAL A 141 -13.39 -2.74 15.09
CA VAL A 141 -11.97 -2.42 15.02
C VAL A 141 -11.10 -3.68 14.96
N GLU A 142 -11.45 -4.74 15.71
CA GLU A 142 -10.65 -5.97 15.69
C GLU A 142 -10.69 -6.65 14.32
N SER A 143 -11.88 -6.77 13.73
CA SER A 143 -12.06 -7.32 12.39
C SER A 143 -11.28 -6.51 11.33
N ARG A 144 -11.31 -5.17 11.42
CA ARG A 144 -10.54 -4.29 10.53
C ARG A 144 -9.05 -4.49 10.69
N VAL A 145 -8.55 -4.57 11.93
CA VAL A 145 -7.14 -4.82 12.22
C VAL A 145 -6.70 -6.15 11.59
N LEU A 146 -7.43 -7.24 11.85
CA LEU A 146 -7.13 -8.55 11.29
C LEU A 146 -7.11 -8.54 9.76
N TYR A 147 -8.14 -7.96 9.13
CA TYR A 147 -8.23 -7.84 7.67
C TYR A 147 -7.02 -7.10 7.08
N TYR A 148 -6.69 -5.90 7.60
CA TYR A 148 -5.57 -5.14 7.05
C TYR A 148 -4.22 -5.78 7.31
N LEU A 149 -4.02 -6.44 8.44
CA LEU A 149 -2.80 -7.20 8.71
C LEU A 149 -2.63 -8.36 7.72
N GLU A 150 -3.71 -9.06 7.38
CA GLU A 150 -3.69 -10.11 6.35
C GLU A 150 -3.37 -9.54 4.95
N GLN A 151 -4.01 -8.43 4.55
CA GLN A 151 -3.73 -7.82 3.25
C GLN A 151 -2.27 -7.34 3.16
N LEU A 152 -1.74 -6.71 4.20
CA LEU A 152 -0.36 -6.23 4.23
C LEU A 152 0.65 -7.38 4.25
N ALA A 153 0.34 -8.51 4.90
CA ALA A 153 1.18 -9.70 4.89
C ALA A 153 1.39 -10.26 3.47
N LYS A 154 0.41 -10.08 2.57
CA LYS A 154 0.52 -10.50 1.16
C LYS A 154 1.52 -9.65 0.35
N LEU A 155 1.91 -8.48 0.86
CA LEU A 155 2.84 -7.54 0.20
C LEU A 155 4.30 -7.76 0.60
N VAL A 156 4.57 -8.64 1.57
CA VAL A 156 5.90 -8.90 2.10
C VAL A 156 6.21 -10.39 2.11
N GLU A 157 7.49 -10.72 2.04
CA GLU A 157 7.92 -12.12 2.18
C GLU A 157 7.94 -12.53 3.66
N PRO A 158 7.59 -13.78 3.96
CA PRO A 158 7.67 -14.29 5.33
C PRO A 158 9.13 -14.43 5.78
N ALA A 159 9.37 -14.15 7.06
CA ALA A 159 10.64 -14.42 7.70
C ALA A 159 10.85 -15.93 7.96
N GLU A 160 12.04 -16.31 8.43
CA GLU A 160 12.38 -17.72 8.73
C GLU A 160 11.43 -18.39 9.73
N ASP A 161 10.86 -17.62 10.67
CA ASP A 161 9.88 -18.08 11.66
C ASP A 161 8.43 -18.13 11.12
N GLN A 162 8.25 -17.99 9.80
CA GLN A 162 6.96 -17.92 9.10
C GLN A 162 6.10 -16.70 9.50
N GLY A 163 6.68 -15.73 10.19
CA GLY A 163 6.04 -14.45 10.48
C GLY A 163 6.24 -13.46 9.34
N TYR A 164 5.25 -12.61 9.09
CA TYR A 164 5.29 -11.56 8.08
C TYR A 164 5.69 -10.23 8.74
N PRO A 165 6.90 -9.71 8.51
CA PRO A 165 7.40 -8.51 9.15
C PRO A 165 6.80 -7.25 8.48
N LEU A 166 5.83 -6.63 9.12
CA LEU A 166 5.22 -5.39 8.64
C LEU A 166 5.90 -4.18 9.27
N PRO A 167 6.47 -3.27 8.48
CA PRO A 167 7.19 -2.08 8.97
C PRO A 167 6.20 -0.98 9.38
N LEU A 168 5.28 -1.29 10.28
CA LEU A 168 4.20 -0.40 10.75
C LEU A 168 4.37 -0.08 12.22
N THR A 169 4.09 1.17 12.57
CA THR A 169 3.83 1.57 13.95
C THR A 169 2.36 1.33 14.31
N GLN A 170 2.05 1.26 15.61
CA GLN A 170 0.65 1.17 16.06
C GLN A 170 -0.18 2.40 15.64
N LEU A 171 0.45 3.58 15.53
CA LEU A 171 -0.23 4.79 15.06
C LEU A 171 -0.55 4.69 13.56
N GLU A 172 0.39 4.24 12.74
CA GLU A 172 0.13 4.03 11.30
C GLU A 172 -0.96 2.97 11.07
N LEU A 173 -0.98 1.91 11.89
CA LEU A 173 -2.08 0.95 11.82
C LEU A 173 -3.41 1.58 12.25
N ALA A 174 -3.43 2.40 13.29
CA ALA A 174 -4.63 3.13 13.70
C ALA A 174 -5.16 4.05 12.59
N ASP A 175 -4.26 4.82 11.96
CA ASP A 175 -4.58 5.68 10.81
C ASP A 175 -5.11 4.86 9.60
N LEU A 176 -4.63 3.62 9.41
CA LEU A 176 -5.06 2.74 8.33
C LEU A 176 -6.45 2.14 8.59
N VAL A 177 -6.70 1.66 9.82
CA VAL A 177 -7.96 1.00 10.17
C VAL A 177 -9.07 1.98 10.60
N GLY A 178 -8.77 3.28 10.66
CA GLY A 178 -9.72 4.33 11.05
C GLY A 178 -10.17 4.16 12.52
N ALA A 179 -9.22 3.99 13.43
CA ALA A 179 -9.46 3.85 14.86
C ALA A 179 -8.53 4.75 15.68
N THR A 180 -8.78 4.92 16.97
CA THR A 180 -7.83 5.63 17.85
C THR A 180 -6.61 4.75 18.11
N ARG A 181 -5.47 5.39 18.42
CA ARG A 181 -4.25 4.69 18.79
C ARG A 181 -4.47 3.78 20.01
N GLU A 182 -5.24 4.24 21.00
CA GLU A 182 -5.55 3.52 22.23
C GLU A 182 -6.33 2.23 21.93
N THR A 183 -7.40 2.33 21.13
CA THR A 183 -8.21 1.18 20.72
C THR A 183 -7.37 0.19 19.92
N THR A 184 -6.58 0.67 18.96
CA THR A 184 -5.69 -0.19 18.15
C THR A 184 -4.64 -0.88 19.01
N SER A 185 -4.03 -0.17 19.96
CA SER A 185 -3.05 -0.75 20.90
C SER A 185 -3.68 -1.84 21.78
N THR A 186 -4.89 -1.62 22.29
CA THR A 186 -5.63 -2.61 23.08
C THR A 186 -5.93 -3.86 22.26
N THR A 187 -6.40 -3.69 21.03
CA THR A 187 -6.67 -4.78 20.09
C THR A 187 -5.39 -5.57 19.79
N LEU A 188 -4.29 -4.88 19.46
CA LEU A 188 -3.02 -5.54 19.17
C LEU A 188 -2.49 -6.34 20.36
N ASN A 189 -2.57 -5.81 21.59
CA ASN A 189 -2.17 -6.54 22.80
C ASN A 189 -3.02 -7.80 23.02
N SER A 190 -4.32 -7.77 22.69
CA SER A 190 -5.19 -8.95 22.70
C SER A 190 -4.72 -9.98 21.66
N LEU A 191 -4.47 -9.54 20.43
CA LEU A 191 -4.00 -10.40 19.35
C LEU A 191 -2.61 -11.00 19.64
N GLU A 192 -1.72 -10.25 20.30
CA GLU A 192 -0.40 -10.75 20.71
C GLU A 192 -0.53 -11.88 21.74
N LYS A 193 -1.40 -11.72 22.76
CA LYS A 193 -1.68 -12.78 23.74
C LYS A 193 -2.26 -14.05 23.10
N ARG A 194 -2.99 -13.90 22.01
CA ARG A 194 -3.58 -15.01 21.22
C ARG A 194 -2.58 -15.58 20.19
N GLY A 195 -1.40 -14.98 20.06
CA GLY A 195 -0.34 -15.44 19.17
C GLY A 195 -0.52 -15.11 17.68
N PHE A 196 -1.41 -14.17 17.34
CA PHE A 196 -1.60 -13.73 15.96
C PHE A 196 -0.55 -12.71 15.51
N VAL A 197 -0.03 -11.92 16.44
CA VAL A 197 0.98 -10.91 16.17
C VAL A 197 2.08 -10.93 17.23
N LYS A 198 3.23 -10.37 16.88
CA LYS A 198 4.31 -10.04 17.82
C LYS A 198 4.64 -8.57 17.66
N LEU A 199 4.60 -7.83 18.75
CA LEU A 199 4.82 -6.39 18.77
C LEU A 199 6.29 -6.07 19.02
N SER A 200 6.86 -5.20 18.19
CA SER A 200 8.19 -4.64 18.38
C SER A 200 8.17 -3.14 18.05
N ARG A 201 9.21 -2.42 18.41
CA ARG A 201 9.29 -0.99 18.11
C ARG A 201 9.41 -0.77 16.59
N ARG A 202 8.38 -0.22 15.94
CA ARG A 202 8.29 0.05 14.48
C ARG A 202 8.26 -1.20 13.59
N LEU A 203 8.02 -2.37 14.15
CA LEU A 203 7.85 -3.61 13.41
C LEU A 203 6.74 -4.43 14.08
N LEU A 204 5.79 -4.87 13.30
CA LEU A 204 4.72 -5.74 13.71
C LEU A 204 4.84 -7.04 12.89
N THR A 205 5.07 -8.17 13.56
CA THR A 205 5.14 -9.46 12.87
C THR A 205 3.79 -10.14 12.96
N VAL A 206 3.24 -10.55 11.81
CA VAL A 206 1.93 -11.22 11.70
C VAL A 206 2.16 -12.70 11.43
N TYR A 207 1.44 -13.57 12.13
CA TYR A 207 1.47 -15.02 11.92
C TYR A 207 0.15 -15.47 11.32
N LEU A 208 0.09 -15.59 9.99
CA LEU A 208 -1.05 -16.17 9.29
C LEU A 208 -1.04 -17.68 9.50
N ARG A 209 -1.93 -18.18 10.33
CA ARG A 209 -2.03 -19.63 10.57
C ARG A 209 -2.46 -20.35 9.29
N GLN A 210 -1.51 -20.94 8.59
CA GLN A 210 -1.83 -21.98 7.62
C GLN A 210 -2.34 -23.21 8.38
N GLY A 211 -3.55 -23.66 8.07
CA GLY A 211 -4.35 -24.77 8.56
C GLY A 211 -3.77 -26.05 9.23
N LYS A 212 -2.67 -25.97 9.96
CA LYS A 212 -2.02 -27.13 10.63
C LYS A 212 -1.73 -26.98 12.12
N ALA A 213 -2.02 -25.86 12.77
CA ALA A 213 -1.79 -25.71 14.21
C ALA A 213 -3.08 -25.77 15.06
N ALA A 214 -4.12 -26.44 14.58
CA ALA A 214 -5.32 -26.77 15.37
C ALA A 214 -5.06 -27.80 16.50
N ALA A 215 -3.82 -28.28 16.67
CA ALA A 215 -3.49 -29.28 17.71
C ALA A 215 -3.12 -28.69 19.08
N ALA A 216 -3.06 -27.37 19.24
CA ALA A 216 -2.71 -26.72 20.50
C ALA A 216 -3.73 -25.65 20.93
N GLY A 217 -5.04 -25.93 20.78
CA GLY A 217 -6.11 -25.13 21.43
C GLY A 217 -6.19 -23.66 21.00
N GLY A 218 -5.68 -23.28 19.85
CA GLY A 218 -5.73 -21.90 19.38
C GLY A 218 -6.84 -21.66 18.35
N GLU A 219 -7.53 -20.53 18.49
CA GLU A 219 -8.57 -20.05 17.57
C GLU A 219 -8.03 -19.93 16.14
N ASN A 220 -8.84 -20.28 15.14
CA ASN A 220 -8.51 -20.04 13.73
C ASN A 220 -8.45 -18.55 13.43
N TRP A 221 -7.65 -18.17 12.45
CA TRP A 221 -7.71 -16.83 11.85
C TRP A 221 -9.13 -16.65 11.31
N PRO A 222 -9.86 -15.61 11.74
CA PRO A 222 -11.26 -15.40 11.37
C PRO A 222 -11.46 -15.08 9.90
#